data_31354c47f864dc4168b709355b27ac2b
#
_entry.id   31354c47f864dc4168b709355b27ac2b
#
_cell.length_a   1.000
_cell.length_b   1.000
_cell.length_c   1.000
_cell.angle_alpha   90.00
_cell.angle_beta   90.00
_cell.angle_gamma   90.00
#
_symmetry.space_group_name_H-M   'P 1'
#
loop_
_entity.id
_entity.type
_entity.pdbx_description
1 polymer ?
#
loop_
_entity_poly.entity_id
_entity_poly.type
_entity_poly.pdbx_seq_one_letter_code
_entity_poly.pdbx_strand_id
1 'polypeptide(L)'
;MKKILALLLVLGLAIGLCACGGGGGSKTEAAQEVLNSEKDTAKKYPNQNADGTINLDKIAHFDADFDYKANAKHEKLAYLAAAGTVLYQLSADAYEHWCPLFNLEWAGFFSSDGDSDLYLTNLQTQIDQGVKGFILDPDSTIFPAVLEILEQHPDVFWMSQMSPPRDGATDTTAPGGNLINNYVGFDNVEAGYKVASRTIQWKNETYPDVPWDQVGFLMMDFTTSPPLHERAIGSLKAFTEAGGSESNFFTADCVSTGMSMQGGLDAAGPIVSQHPEIKYWLCNGLFDDLAQAAASVFDQQGLTETSAVCVFGGSALIQQ
;
A
#
# COMPACT_ATOMS: atom_id res chain seq x y z
N MET A 1 -18.22 -21.28 -4.91
CA MET A 1 -18.25 -19.87 -4.55
C MET A 1 -17.31 -19.52 -3.41
N LYS A 2 -17.35 -20.15 -2.21
CA LYS A 2 -16.47 -19.85 -1.06
C LYS A 2 -14.95 -20.05 -1.32
N LYS A 3 -14.55 -20.81 -2.33
CA LYS A 3 -13.16 -21.17 -2.61
C LYS A 3 -12.40 -20.15 -3.47
N ILE A 4 -13.09 -19.33 -4.27
CA ILE A 4 -12.46 -18.34 -5.18
C ILE A 4 -11.98 -17.12 -4.39
N LEU A 5 -12.76 -16.64 -3.43
CA LEU A 5 -12.39 -15.49 -2.59
C LEU A 5 -11.11 -15.72 -1.79
N ALA A 6 -10.91 -16.94 -1.34
CA ALA A 6 -9.74 -17.34 -0.58
C ALA A 6 -8.45 -17.39 -1.37
N LEU A 7 -8.58 -17.67 -2.63
CA LEU A 7 -7.43 -17.82 -3.50
C LEU A 7 -6.73 -16.49 -3.73
N LEU A 8 -7.50 -15.42 -3.89
CA LEU A 8 -6.99 -14.06 -4.03
C LEU A 8 -6.32 -13.56 -2.74
N LEU A 9 -6.82 -13.97 -1.57
CA LEU A 9 -6.22 -13.67 -0.27
C LEU A 9 -4.83 -14.30 -0.11
N VAL A 10 -4.62 -15.50 -0.64
CA VAL A 10 -3.34 -16.23 -0.50
C VAL A 10 -2.27 -15.72 -1.47
N LEU A 11 -2.65 -15.24 -2.66
CA LEU A 11 -1.68 -14.64 -3.59
C LEU A 11 -1.03 -13.37 -3.02
N GLY A 12 -1.81 -12.51 -2.38
CA GLY A 12 -1.29 -11.31 -1.71
C GLY A 12 -0.37 -11.63 -0.52
N LEU A 13 -0.71 -12.67 0.26
CA LEU A 13 0.10 -13.13 1.39
C LEU A 13 1.40 -13.82 0.98
N ALA A 14 1.43 -14.51 -0.18
CA ALA A 14 2.62 -15.19 -0.64
C ALA A 14 3.72 -14.24 -1.13
N ILE A 15 3.36 -13.06 -1.64
CA ILE A 15 4.32 -12.06 -2.12
C ILE A 15 4.91 -11.24 -0.96
N GLY A 16 4.13 -11.02 0.13
CA GLY A 16 4.59 -10.25 1.31
C GLY A 16 5.47 -11.00 2.31
N LEU A 17 5.58 -12.34 2.21
CA LEU A 17 6.20 -13.17 3.26
C LEU A 17 7.63 -13.61 2.97
N CYS A 18 8.26 -13.20 1.87
CA CYS A 18 9.64 -13.56 1.55
C CYS A 18 10.73 -12.68 2.18
N ALA A 19 10.39 -11.65 2.95
CA ALA A 19 11.38 -10.80 3.59
C ALA A 19 11.05 -10.57 5.07
N CYS A 20 11.44 -11.47 5.95
CA CYS A 20 12.01 -11.19 7.29
C CYS A 20 12.13 -12.50 8.08
N GLY A 21 13.35 -12.93 8.30
CA GLY A 21 13.65 -14.00 9.25
C GLY A 21 13.78 -13.44 10.67
N GLY A 22 13.19 -14.15 11.62
CA GLY A 22 13.53 -14.04 13.04
C GLY A 22 12.35 -13.71 13.97
N GLY A 23 11.79 -14.74 14.61
CA GLY A 23 10.84 -14.61 15.71
C GLY A 23 9.64 -15.54 15.53
N GLY A 24 9.59 -16.60 16.32
CA GLY A 24 8.67 -17.74 16.16
C GLY A 24 7.24 -17.49 16.66
N GLY A 25 6.56 -16.47 16.16
CA GLY A 25 5.11 -16.41 16.16
C GLY A 25 4.56 -17.10 14.91
N SER A 26 3.46 -17.86 15.04
CA SER A 26 2.88 -18.49 13.86
C SER A 26 2.45 -17.42 12.86
N LYS A 27 2.61 -17.67 11.56
CA LYS A 27 2.16 -16.75 10.49
C LYS A 27 0.69 -16.33 10.66
N THR A 28 -0.10 -17.16 11.32
CA THR A 28 -1.49 -16.99 11.68
C THR A 28 -1.69 -15.93 12.77
N GLU A 29 -0.81 -15.89 13.79
CA GLU A 29 -0.89 -14.91 14.88
C GLU A 29 -0.52 -13.50 14.40
N ALA A 30 0.52 -13.37 13.58
CA ALA A 30 0.89 -12.08 13.00
C ALA A 30 -0.20 -11.51 12.07
N ALA A 31 -0.83 -12.36 11.26
CA ALA A 31 -1.95 -11.94 10.43
C ALA A 31 -3.17 -11.52 11.27
N GLN A 32 -3.46 -12.24 12.36
CA GLN A 32 -4.55 -11.92 13.27
C GLN A 32 -4.29 -10.62 14.03
N GLU A 33 -3.05 -10.37 14.43
CA GLU A 33 -2.67 -9.15 15.15
C GLU A 33 -2.85 -7.90 14.28
N VAL A 34 -2.43 -7.98 13.01
CA VAL A 34 -2.64 -6.90 12.02
C VAL A 34 -4.13 -6.65 11.81
N LEU A 35 -4.93 -7.70 11.62
CA LEU A 35 -6.37 -7.58 11.40
C LEU A 35 -7.13 -7.09 12.65
N ASN A 36 -6.66 -7.44 13.85
CA ASN A 36 -7.25 -6.97 15.10
C ASN A 36 -6.86 -5.52 15.45
N SER A 37 -5.82 -4.96 14.84
CA SER A 37 -5.46 -3.54 15.03
C SER A 37 -6.45 -2.59 14.34
N GLU A 38 -7.16 -3.08 13.34
CA GLU A 38 -8.20 -2.36 12.62
C GLU A 38 -9.58 -2.68 13.21
N LYS A 39 -10.11 -1.80 14.04
CA LYS A 39 -11.41 -1.98 14.68
C LYS A 39 -12.54 -1.65 13.72
N ASP A 40 -12.89 -2.57 12.86
CA ASP A 40 -14.15 -2.50 12.16
C ASP A 40 -15.28 -3.11 13.01
N THR A 41 -16.11 -2.27 13.57
CA THR A 41 -17.22 -2.70 14.45
C THR A 41 -18.58 -2.69 13.74
N ALA A 42 -18.67 -2.20 12.53
CA ALA A 42 -19.95 -1.85 11.92
C ALA A 42 -20.52 -2.93 10.99
N LYS A 43 -19.69 -3.64 10.22
CA LYS A 43 -20.15 -4.68 9.28
C LYS A 43 -19.61 -6.04 9.65
N LYS A 44 -20.54 -7.03 9.79
CA LYS A 44 -20.19 -8.43 10.02
C LYS A 44 -20.09 -9.14 8.68
N TYR A 45 -18.89 -9.54 8.32
CA TYR A 45 -18.65 -10.39 7.17
C TYR A 45 -18.76 -11.87 7.55
N PRO A 46 -19.00 -12.78 6.57
CA PRO A 46 -19.16 -14.21 6.87
C PRO A 46 -17.98 -14.87 7.59
N ASN A 47 -16.80 -14.25 7.51
CA ASN A 47 -15.57 -14.68 8.13
C ASN A 47 -15.26 -13.97 9.46
N GLN A 48 -16.15 -13.13 9.97
CA GLN A 48 -15.98 -12.46 11.26
C GLN A 48 -16.67 -13.22 12.40
N ASN A 49 -16.10 -13.07 13.59
CA ASN A 49 -16.71 -13.44 14.85
C ASN A 49 -17.73 -12.38 15.29
N ALA A 50 -18.52 -12.70 16.33
CA ALA A 50 -19.56 -11.80 16.85
C ALA A 50 -18.98 -10.49 17.44
N ASP A 51 -17.73 -10.49 17.85
CA ASP A 51 -16.99 -9.35 18.41
C ASP A 51 -16.27 -8.50 17.33
N GLY A 52 -16.45 -8.84 16.05
CA GLY A 52 -15.82 -8.14 14.93
C GLY A 52 -14.42 -8.67 14.55
N THR A 53 -13.83 -9.59 15.32
CA THR A 53 -12.55 -10.20 14.96
C THR A 53 -12.68 -11.14 13.77
N ILE A 54 -11.60 -11.30 13.00
CA ILE A 54 -11.57 -12.25 11.89
C ILE A 54 -11.48 -13.68 12.41
N ASN A 55 -12.36 -14.54 11.90
CA ASN A 55 -12.28 -15.97 12.15
C ASN A 55 -11.45 -16.66 11.07
N LEU A 56 -10.21 -16.96 11.39
CA LEU A 56 -9.25 -17.54 10.44
C LEU A 56 -9.68 -18.94 9.96
N ASP A 57 -10.45 -19.70 10.76
CA ASP A 57 -10.96 -21.01 10.35
C ASP A 57 -12.02 -20.91 9.24
N LYS A 58 -12.63 -19.74 9.09
CA LYS A 58 -13.61 -19.45 8.04
C LYS A 58 -13.01 -18.83 6.78
N ILE A 59 -11.77 -18.38 6.85
CA ILE A 59 -11.05 -17.95 5.68
C ILE A 59 -10.69 -19.20 4.88
N ALA A 60 -11.10 -19.24 3.64
CA ALA A 60 -10.68 -20.34 2.79
C ALA A 60 -9.17 -20.18 2.52
N HIS A 61 -8.41 -21.22 2.80
CA HIS A 61 -6.98 -21.26 2.58
C HIS A 61 -6.65 -21.83 1.20
N PHE A 62 -5.50 -21.44 0.67
CA PHE A 62 -4.95 -22.12 -0.49
C PHE A 62 -4.68 -23.58 -0.13
N ASP A 63 -5.28 -24.47 -0.87
CA ASP A 63 -5.07 -25.92 -0.77
C ASP A 63 -4.18 -26.34 -1.93
N ALA A 64 -2.93 -26.63 -1.64
CA ALA A 64 -1.96 -27.01 -2.65
C ALA A 64 -2.30 -28.37 -3.33
N ASP A 65 -3.08 -29.21 -2.66
CA ASP A 65 -3.51 -30.51 -3.16
C ASP A 65 -4.81 -30.44 -3.98
N PHE A 66 -5.49 -29.29 -3.97
CA PHE A 66 -6.72 -29.09 -4.74
C PHE A 66 -6.41 -28.68 -6.17
N ASP A 67 -6.85 -29.47 -7.14
CA ASP A 67 -6.75 -29.11 -8.55
C ASP A 67 -7.79 -28.03 -8.91
N TYR A 68 -7.39 -26.78 -8.77
CA TYR A 68 -8.24 -25.62 -9.07
C TYR A 68 -8.62 -25.56 -10.54
N LYS A 69 -7.71 -25.92 -11.44
CA LYS A 69 -7.96 -25.90 -12.88
C LYS A 69 -9.07 -26.85 -13.29
N ALA A 70 -9.11 -28.04 -12.66
CA ALA A 70 -10.12 -29.04 -12.97
C ALA A 70 -11.44 -28.85 -12.21
N ASN A 71 -11.39 -28.29 -10.99
CA ASN A 71 -12.51 -28.36 -10.04
C ASN A 71 -13.07 -26.99 -9.62
N ALA A 72 -12.37 -25.88 -9.90
CA ALA A 72 -12.92 -24.55 -9.66
C ALA A 72 -13.93 -24.18 -10.76
N LYS A 73 -14.91 -23.35 -10.39
CA LYS A 73 -15.84 -22.78 -11.36
C LYS A 73 -15.08 -21.85 -12.31
N HIS A 74 -15.37 -21.99 -13.61
CA HIS A 74 -14.80 -21.07 -14.60
C HIS A 74 -15.51 -19.73 -14.52
N GLU A 75 -14.75 -18.66 -14.27
CA GLU A 75 -15.27 -17.29 -14.16
C GLU A 75 -14.27 -16.32 -14.77
N LYS A 76 -14.75 -15.12 -15.14
CA LYS A 76 -13.89 -14.02 -15.60
C LYS A 76 -13.38 -13.20 -14.44
N LEU A 77 -12.10 -12.80 -14.50
CA LEU A 77 -11.43 -11.91 -13.57
C LEU A 77 -10.95 -10.65 -14.28
N ALA A 78 -11.27 -9.48 -13.74
CA ALA A 78 -10.73 -8.19 -14.16
C ALA A 78 -9.95 -7.51 -13.05
N TYR A 79 -9.01 -6.67 -13.43
CA TYR A 79 -8.32 -5.77 -12.53
C TYR A 79 -8.59 -4.32 -12.92
N LEU A 80 -9.13 -3.53 -11.98
CA LEU A 80 -9.39 -2.11 -12.15
C LEU A 80 -8.54 -1.30 -11.19
N ALA A 81 -7.82 -0.30 -11.71
CA ALA A 81 -6.96 0.58 -10.90
C ALA A 81 -7.16 2.05 -11.26
N ALA A 82 -6.95 2.91 -10.26
CA ALA A 82 -7.00 4.37 -10.43
C ALA A 82 -5.85 4.90 -11.30
N ALA A 83 -4.75 4.13 -11.46
CA ALA A 83 -3.59 4.55 -12.25
C ALA A 83 -2.99 3.41 -13.06
N GLY A 84 -2.37 3.73 -14.19
CA GLY A 84 -1.68 2.79 -15.09
C GLY A 84 -0.17 2.73 -14.87
N THR A 85 0.31 2.80 -13.61
CA THR A 85 1.75 2.79 -13.33
C THR A 85 2.38 1.41 -13.54
N VAL A 86 3.71 1.36 -13.63
CA VAL A 86 4.47 0.12 -13.79
C VAL A 86 4.12 -0.92 -12.71
N LEU A 87 3.90 -0.50 -11.48
CA LEU A 87 3.54 -1.40 -10.38
C LEU A 87 2.18 -2.09 -10.63
N TYR A 88 1.18 -1.33 -11.07
CA TYR A 88 -0.13 -1.88 -11.41
C TYR A 88 -0.07 -2.80 -12.63
N GLN A 89 0.75 -2.46 -13.62
CA GLN A 89 0.95 -3.32 -14.79
C GLN A 89 1.61 -4.65 -14.41
N LEU A 90 2.67 -4.63 -13.58
CA LEU A 90 3.31 -5.85 -13.09
C LEU A 90 2.33 -6.74 -12.29
N SER A 91 1.44 -6.12 -11.52
CA SER A 91 0.37 -6.85 -10.82
C SER A 91 -0.62 -7.48 -11.79
N ALA A 92 -1.02 -6.74 -12.83
CA ALA A 92 -1.91 -7.23 -13.88
C ALA A 92 -1.31 -8.41 -14.64
N ASP A 93 -0.03 -8.32 -15.02
CA ASP A 93 0.71 -9.39 -15.71
C ASP A 93 0.78 -10.66 -14.84
N ALA A 94 0.95 -10.48 -13.52
CA ALA A 94 0.93 -11.60 -12.59
C ALA A 94 -0.46 -12.24 -12.50
N TYR A 95 -1.53 -11.46 -12.43
CA TYR A 95 -2.89 -11.99 -12.40
C TYR A 95 -3.24 -12.72 -13.69
N GLU A 96 -2.93 -12.17 -14.86
CA GLU A 96 -3.10 -12.84 -16.15
C GLU A 96 -2.35 -14.18 -16.19
N HIS A 97 -1.10 -14.19 -15.75
CA HIS A 97 -0.27 -15.41 -15.70
C HIS A 97 -0.90 -16.52 -14.85
N TRP A 98 -1.49 -16.15 -13.70
CA TRP A 98 -2.03 -17.12 -12.74
C TRP A 98 -3.48 -17.52 -13.02
N CYS A 99 -4.27 -16.75 -13.76
CA CYS A 99 -5.67 -17.05 -14.06
C CYS A 99 -5.91 -18.48 -14.54
N PRO A 100 -5.14 -19.04 -15.52
CA PRO A 100 -5.37 -20.39 -15.99
C PRO A 100 -5.19 -21.49 -14.93
N LEU A 101 -4.31 -21.27 -13.93
CA LEU A 101 -4.11 -22.22 -12.84
C LEU A 101 -5.37 -22.36 -11.97
N PHE A 102 -6.14 -21.31 -11.88
CA PHE A 102 -7.32 -21.21 -11.03
C PHE A 102 -8.65 -21.38 -11.79
N ASN A 103 -8.57 -21.81 -13.03
CA ASN A 103 -9.71 -21.90 -13.95
C ASN A 103 -10.42 -20.55 -14.15
N LEU A 104 -9.65 -19.47 -14.20
CA LEU A 104 -10.15 -18.13 -14.46
C LEU A 104 -9.81 -17.70 -15.91
N GLU A 105 -10.71 -16.94 -16.53
CA GLU A 105 -10.46 -16.21 -17.77
C GLU A 105 -10.04 -14.79 -17.42
N TRP A 106 -8.88 -14.36 -17.91
CA TRP A 106 -8.44 -12.98 -17.74
C TRP A 106 -9.25 -12.04 -18.65
N ALA A 107 -10.02 -11.14 -18.03
CA ALA A 107 -10.83 -10.16 -18.77
C ALA A 107 -10.04 -8.88 -19.11
N GLY A 108 -8.97 -8.59 -18.35
CA GLY A 108 -8.08 -7.48 -18.63
C GLY A 108 -7.77 -6.58 -17.44
N PHE A 109 -6.84 -5.65 -17.68
CA PHE A 109 -6.48 -4.56 -16.78
C PHE A 109 -7.07 -3.25 -17.31
N PHE A 110 -7.74 -2.50 -16.44
CA PHE A 110 -8.43 -1.25 -16.77
C PHE A 110 -7.95 -0.14 -15.83
N SER A 111 -7.12 0.76 -16.35
CA SER A 111 -6.73 1.99 -15.65
C SER A 111 -7.71 3.11 -15.95
N SER A 112 -7.97 3.96 -14.96
CA SER A 112 -8.73 5.19 -15.13
C SER A 112 -7.86 6.45 -15.14
N ASP A 113 -6.57 6.32 -14.84
CA ASP A 113 -5.59 7.42 -14.82
C ASP A 113 -6.07 8.66 -14.04
N GLY A 114 -6.73 8.42 -12.91
CA GLY A 114 -7.26 9.45 -12.01
C GLY A 114 -8.69 9.92 -12.33
N ASP A 115 -9.30 9.42 -13.40
CA ASP A 115 -10.70 9.73 -13.74
C ASP A 115 -11.66 8.80 -13.00
N SER A 116 -12.34 9.34 -12.00
CA SER A 116 -13.29 8.59 -11.15
C SER A 116 -14.51 8.10 -11.93
N ASP A 117 -15.02 8.88 -12.87
CA ASP A 117 -16.19 8.52 -13.68
C ASP A 117 -15.83 7.39 -14.65
N LEU A 118 -14.63 7.44 -15.22
CA LEU A 118 -14.11 6.35 -16.06
C LEU A 118 -13.94 5.07 -15.25
N TYR A 119 -13.45 5.16 -14.00
CA TYR A 119 -13.34 4.00 -13.12
C TYR A 119 -14.68 3.29 -12.91
N LEU A 120 -15.70 4.05 -12.50
CA LEU A 120 -17.06 3.53 -12.26
C LEU A 120 -17.69 2.97 -13.56
N THR A 121 -17.46 3.66 -14.69
CA THR A 121 -17.91 3.19 -16.01
C THR A 121 -17.24 1.87 -16.40
N ASN A 122 -15.94 1.73 -16.16
CA ASN A 122 -15.22 0.48 -16.42
C ASN A 122 -15.76 -0.65 -15.55
N LEU A 123 -16.00 -0.41 -14.25
CA LEU A 123 -16.56 -1.40 -13.34
C LEU A 123 -17.92 -1.92 -13.86
N GLN A 124 -18.85 -0.99 -14.13
CA GLN A 124 -20.18 -1.37 -14.64
C GLN A 124 -20.09 -2.11 -15.98
N THR A 125 -19.26 -1.61 -16.90
CA THR A 125 -19.08 -2.23 -18.22
C THR A 125 -18.58 -3.68 -18.11
N GLN A 126 -17.62 -3.94 -17.23
CA GLN A 126 -17.09 -5.30 -17.04
C GLN A 126 -18.11 -6.22 -16.37
N ILE A 127 -18.91 -5.71 -15.43
CA ILE A 127 -20.03 -6.47 -14.85
C ILE A 127 -21.04 -6.86 -15.95
N ASP A 128 -21.42 -5.91 -16.81
CA ASP A 128 -22.36 -6.14 -17.92
C ASP A 128 -21.81 -7.12 -18.96
N GLN A 129 -20.49 -7.20 -19.13
CA GLN A 129 -19.80 -8.19 -19.96
C GLN A 129 -19.65 -9.56 -19.28
N GLY A 130 -20.22 -9.73 -18.09
CA GLY A 130 -20.27 -11.00 -17.39
C GLY A 130 -19.01 -11.31 -16.57
N VAL A 131 -18.17 -10.33 -16.27
CA VAL A 131 -17.08 -10.50 -15.30
C VAL A 131 -17.67 -10.70 -13.91
N LYS A 132 -17.19 -11.72 -13.21
CA LYS A 132 -17.67 -12.09 -11.87
C LYS A 132 -16.63 -11.93 -10.78
N GLY A 133 -15.37 -11.81 -11.12
CA GLY A 133 -14.29 -11.57 -10.17
C GLY A 133 -13.59 -10.24 -10.45
N PHE A 134 -13.38 -9.43 -9.42
CA PHE A 134 -12.69 -8.16 -9.54
C PHE A 134 -11.58 -8.02 -8.50
N ILE A 135 -10.43 -7.53 -8.96
CA ILE A 135 -9.43 -6.90 -8.11
C ILE A 135 -9.58 -5.40 -8.31
N LEU A 136 -9.73 -4.66 -7.21
CA LEU A 136 -10.09 -3.25 -7.23
C LEU A 136 -9.06 -2.40 -6.50
N ASP A 137 -8.58 -1.36 -7.18
CA ASP A 137 -7.69 -0.34 -6.63
C ASP A 137 -8.19 1.05 -7.08
N PRO A 138 -9.37 1.48 -6.62
CA PRO A 138 -9.85 2.81 -6.90
C PRO A 138 -9.08 3.86 -6.10
N ASP A 139 -9.25 5.12 -6.44
CA ASP A 139 -8.99 6.18 -5.49
C ASP A 139 -9.86 5.97 -4.23
N SER A 140 -9.27 6.15 -3.05
CA SER A 140 -9.95 5.89 -1.78
C SER A 140 -11.22 6.73 -1.57
N THR A 141 -11.31 7.88 -2.21
CA THR A 141 -12.46 8.79 -2.11
C THR A 141 -13.72 8.26 -2.80
N ILE A 142 -13.58 7.39 -3.80
CA ILE A 142 -14.71 6.87 -4.58
C ILE A 142 -15.20 5.50 -4.12
N PHE A 143 -14.60 4.89 -3.09
CA PHE A 143 -15.06 3.59 -2.60
C PHE A 143 -16.56 3.52 -2.28
N PRO A 144 -17.20 4.54 -1.68
CA PRO A 144 -18.66 4.51 -1.47
C PRO A 144 -19.45 4.27 -2.77
N ALA A 145 -19.06 4.94 -3.86
CA ALA A 145 -19.72 4.76 -5.16
C ALA A 145 -19.44 3.37 -5.78
N VAL A 146 -18.22 2.87 -5.61
CA VAL A 146 -17.85 1.50 -6.02
C VAL A 146 -18.72 0.47 -5.27
N LEU A 147 -18.89 0.65 -3.95
CA LEU A 147 -19.70 -0.25 -3.12
C LEU A 147 -21.17 -0.21 -3.53
N GLU A 148 -21.72 0.96 -3.87
CA GLU A 148 -23.09 1.09 -4.34
C GLU A 148 -23.35 0.29 -5.61
N ILE A 149 -22.40 0.25 -6.55
CA ILE A 149 -22.47 -0.61 -7.74
C ILE A 149 -22.42 -2.10 -7.33
N LEU A 150 -21.45 -2.47 -6.49
CA LEU A 150 -21.25 -3.87 -6.11
C LEU A 150 -22.42 -4.45 -5.29
N GLU A 151 -23.09 -3.63 -4.47
CA GLU A 151 -24.29 -4.03 -3.71
C GLU A 151 -25.46 -4.41 -4.62
N GLN A 152 -25.55 -3.84 -5.81
CA GLN A 152 -26.55 -4.18 -6.82
C GLN A 152 -26.23 -5.51 -7.55
N HIS A 153 -24.99 -6.03 -7.40
CA HIS A 153 -24.50 -7.23 -8.07
C HIS A 153 -23.95 -8.26 -7.05
N PRO A 154 -24.82 -8.88 -6.21
CA PRO A 154 -24.38 -9.77 -5.11
C PRO A 154 -23.73 -11.07 -5.60
N ASP A 155 -23.78 -11.36 -6.87
CA ASP A 155 -23.12 -12.49 -7.53
C ASP A 155 -21.71 -12.16 -8.04
N VAL A 156 -21.27 -10.91 -7.89
CA VAL A 156 -19.90 -10.42 -8.15
C VAL A 156 -19.04 -10.59 -6.91
N PHE A 157 -17.84 -11.12 -7.09
CA PHE A 157 -16.82 -11.25 -6.07
C PHE A 157 -15.74 -10.22 -6.30
N TRP A 158 -15.33 -9.56 -5.24
CA TRP A 158 -14.30 -8.55 -5.33
C TRP A 158 -13.39 -8.56 -4.12
N MET A 159 -12.19 -8.06 -4.33
CA MET A 159 -11.27 -7.68 -3.27
C MET A 159 -10.52 -6.42 -3.68
N SER A 160 -10.11 -5.63 -2.71
CA SER A 160 -9.20 -4.53 -2.91
C SER A 160 -7.78 -4.95 -2.56
N GLN A 161 -6.82 -4.40 -3.28
CA GLN A 161 -5.40 -4.40 -2.90
C GLN A 161 -4.93 -2.94 -2.81
N MET A 162 -3.87 -2.67 -2.06
CA MET A 162 -3.24 -1.35 -1.83
C MET A 162 -4.16 -0.29 -1.23
N SER A 163 -5.39 -0.11 -1.73
CA SER A 163 -6.35 0.88 -1.23
C SER A 163 -7.34 0.22 -0.30
N PRO A 164 -7.28 0.49 1.03
CA PRO A 164 -8.23 -0.05 1.99
C PRO A 164 -9.67 0.38 1.67
N PRO A 165 -10.60 -0.55 1.41
CA PRO A 165 -11.98 -0.20 1.10
C PRO A 165 -12.71 0.29 2.35
N ARG A 166 -13.45 1.39 2.24
CA ARG A 166 -14.24 1.96 3.34
C ARG A 166 -15.66 2.28 2.89
N ASP A 167 -16.62 2.20 3.81
CA ASP A 167 -18.03 2.47 3.54
C ASP A 167 -18.41 3.95 3.73
N GLY A 168 -17.46 4.80 4.05
CA GLY A 168 -17.60 6.25 4.14
C GLY A 168 -16.60 6.96 3.22
N ALA A 169 -16.94 8.19 2.85
CA ALA A 169 -16.04 9.01 2.07
C ALA A 169 -14.76 9.28 2.88
N THR A 170 -13.62 8.96 2.28
CA THR A 170 -12.30 9.25 2.82
C THR A 170 -11.86 10.60 2.28
N ASP A 171 -11.59 11.54 3.16
CA ASP A 171 -10.96 12.80 2.78
C ASP A 171 -9.45 12.77 3.03
N THR A 172 -8.77 13.84 2.65
CA THR A 172 -7.31 13.96 2.78
C THR A 172 -6.81 14.10 4.22
N THR A 173 -7.71 14.28 5.19
CA THR A 173 -7.36 14.55 6.59
C THR A 173 -7.66 13.36 7.50
N ALA A 174 -8.63 12.54 7.14
CA ALA A 174 -9.00 11.35 7.90
C ALA A 174 -9.69 10.30 7.06
N PRO A 175 -9.42 9.00 7.30
CA PRO A 175 -10.19 7.91 6.70
C PRO A 175 -11.65 8.01 7.15
N GLY A 176 -12.58 8.03 6.18
CA GLY A 176 -14.02 8.07 6.45
C GLY A 176 -14.64 6.67 6.53
N GLY A 177 -15.63 6.50 7.39
CA GLY A 177 -16.38 5.26 7.52
C GLY A 177 -15.59 4.09 8.10
N ASN A 178 -16.15 2.89 7.95
CA ASN A 178 -15.56 1.66 8.46
C ASN A 178 -14.76 0.94 7.37
N LEU A 179 -13.64 0.33 7.76
CA LEU A 179 -12.88 -0.56 6.88
C LEU A 179 -13.72 -1.80 6.54
N ILE A 180 -13.68 -2.19 5.27
CA ILE A 180 -14.33 -3.39 4.76
C ILE A 180 -13.27 -4.48 4.58
N ASN A 181 -13.53 -5.68 5.14
CA ASN A 181 -12.57 -6.78 5.15
C ASN A 181 -12.42 -7.52 3.80
N ASN A 182 -12.72 -6.88 2.70
CA ASN A 182 -12.42 -7.37 1.35
C ASN A 182 -11.10 -6.76 0.85
N TYR A 183 -10.07 -6.83 1.68
CA TYR A 183 -8.80 -6.17 1.45
C TYR A 183 -7.61 -7.10 1.69
N VAL A 184 -6.65 -7.05 0.79
CA VAL A 184 -5.32 -7.63 0.97
C VAL A 184 -4.30 -6.54 0.73
N GLY A 185 -3.61 -6.16 1.77
CA GLY A 185 -2.63 -5.09 1.73
C GLY A 185 -1.78 -5.08 2.99
N PHE A 186 -1.26 -3.93 3.32
CA PHE A 186 -0.43 -3.71 4.49
C PHE A 186 -0.91 -2.45 5.23
N ASP A 187 -0.59 -2.36 6.50
CA ASP A 187 -0.76 -1.16 7.30
C ASP A 187 0.26 -0.10 6.86
N ASN A 188 -0.23 1.01 6.30
CA ASN A 188 0.64 2.07 5.78
C ASN A 188 1.36 2.83 6.90
N VAL A 189 0.74 2.99 8.09
CA VAL A 189 1.39 3.59 9.25
C VAL A 189 2.56 2.72 9.70
N GLU A 190 2.31 1.41 9.84
CA GLU A 190 3.36 0.45 10.20
C GLU A 190 4.46 0.36 9.13
N ALA A 191 4.10 0.44 7.84
CA ALA A 191 5.06 0.47 6.74
C ALA A 191 5.97 1.70 6.84
N GLY A 192 5.41 2.89 7.04
CA GLY A 192 6.16 4.12 7.25
C GLY A 192 7.08 4.05 8.46
N TYR A 193 6.57 3.52 9.58
CA TYR A 193 7.35 3.30 10.79
C TYR A 193 8.56 2.39 10.55
N LYS A 194 8.39 1.25 9.86
CA LYS A 194 9.46 0.31 9.56
C LYS A 194 10.51 0.88 8.63
N VAL A 195 10.10 1.61 7.60
CA VAL A 195 11.04 2.27 6.66
C VAL A 195 11.87 3.31 7.41
N ALA A 196 11.23 4.18 8.20
CA ALA A 196 11.92 5.16 9.02
C ALA A 196 12.86 4.50 10.03
N SER A 197 12.43 3.43 10.69
CA SER A 197 13.25 2.68 11.65
C SER A 197 14.54 2.16 11.00
N ARG A 198 14.52 1.82 9.71
CA ARG A 198 15.73 1.37 9.00
C ARG A 198 16.75 2.50 8.83
N THR A 199 16.33 3.72 8.47
CA THR A 199 17.24 4.87 8.39
C THR A 199 17.74 5.29 9.79
N ILE A 200 16.90 5.22 10.79
CA ILE A 200 17.24 5.43 12.20
C ILE A 200 18.29 4.44 12.67
N GLN A 201 18.11 3.17 12.34
CA GLN A 201 19.10 2.12 12.64
C GLN A 201 20.46 2.46 12.00
N TRP A 202 20.47 2.83 10.71
CA TRP A 202 21.70 3.24 10.02
C TRP A 202 22.39 4.41 10.74
N LYS A 203 21.64 5.44 11.13
CA LYS A 203 22.21 6.58 11.90
C LYS A 203 22.84 6.11 13.19
N ASN A 204 22.17 5.25 13.96
CA ASN A 204 22.66 4.77 15.24
C ASN A 204 23.91 3.86 15.10
N GLU A 205 24.01 3.09 14.01
CA GLU A 205 25.15 2.25 13.72
C GLU A 205 26.35 3.02 13.16
N THR A 206 26.08 4.02 12.30
CA THR A 206 27.14 4.76 11.58
C THR A 206 27.60 6.01 12.33
N TYR A 207 26.68 6.70 12.98
CA TYR A 207 26.91 7.96 13.67
C TYR A 207 26.31 7.95 15.10
N PRO A 208 26.75 7.03 15.98
CA PRO A 208 26.17 6.86 17.33
C PRO A 208 26.29 8.12 18.18
N ASP A 209 27.37 8.87 18.03
CA ASP A 209 27.69 10.05 18.82
C ASP A 209 27.01 11.33 18.33
N VAL A 210 26.34 11.30 17.17
CA VAL A 210 25.61 12.47 16.67
C VAL A 210 24.30 12.63 17.44
N PRO A 211 24.12 13.77 18.14
CA PRO A 211 22.88 14.01 18.88
C PRO A 211 21.69 14.25 17.93
N TRP A 212 20.50 13.89 18.39
CA TRP A 212 19.29 13.94 17.57
C TRP A 212 18.85 15.34 17.15
N ASP A 213 19.26 16.38 17.85
CA ASP A 213 19.00 17.78 17.50
C ASP A 213 19.76 18.24 16.23
N GLN A 214 20.75 17.46 15.79
CA GLN A 214 21.50 17.69 14.55
C GLN A 214 21.02 16.83 13.37
N VAL A 215 20.01 15.98 13.59
CA VAL A 215 19.46 15.06 12.58
C VAL A 215 18.14 15.59 12.07
N GLY A 216 18.04 15.74 10.75
CA GLY A 216 16.79 16.02 10.05
C GLY A 216 16.18 14.75 9.46
N PHE A 217 14.86 14.72 9.39
CA PHE A 217 14.11 13.70 8.68
C PHE A 217 13.36 14.34 7.52
N LEU A 218 13.64 13.91 6.31
CA LEU A 218 12.93 14.30 5.09
C LEU A 218 11.90 13.23 4.75
N MET A 219 10.63 13.57 4.86
CA MET A 219 9.54 12.72 4.43
C MET A 219 9.06 13.16 3.05
N MET A 220 9.24 12.33 2.04
CA MET A 220 8.57 12.53 0.76
C MET A 220 7.11 12.13 0.94
N ASP A 221 6.17 13.03 0.68
CA ASP A 221 4.76 12.81 1.00
C ASP A 221 3.86 13.14 -0.20
N PHE A 222 2.64 12.64 -0.13
CA PHE A 222 1.55 12.97 -1.05
C PHE A 222 0.27 13.14 -0.24
N THR A 223 0.12 14.31 0.38
CA THR A 223 -0.86 14.57 1.45
C THR A 223 -2.32 14.43 1.01
N THR A 224 -2.62 14.46 -0.30
CA THR A 224 -3.96 14.22 -0.84
C THR A 224 -4.31 12.74 -1.00
N SER A 225 -3.37 11.83 -0.75
CA SER A 225 -3.60 10.38 -0.79
C SER A 225 -3.50 9.79 0.62
N PRO A 226 -4.61 9.48 1.30
CA PRO A 226 -4.60 8.96 2.65
C PRO A 226 -3.65 7.77 2.85
N PRO A 227 -3.65 6.72 1.99
CA PRO A 227 -2.75 5.59 2.16
C PRO A 227 -1.25 5.96 2.07
N LEU A 228 -0.91 6.99 1.29
CA LEU A 228 0.48 7.45 1.19
C LEU A 228 0.84 8.34 2.38
N HIS A 229 -0.05 9.24 2.79
CA HIS A 229 0.17 10.12 3.94
C HIS A 229 0.26 9.35 5.27
N GLU A 230 -0.44 8.24 5.43
CA GLU A 230 -0.31 7.34 6.60
C GLU A 230 1.14 6.88 6.81
N ARG A 231 1.96 6.76 5.75
CA ARG A 231 3.39 6.44 5.86
C ARG A 231 4.18 7.57 6.50
N ALA A 232 3.77 8.83 6.28
CA ALA A 232 4.37 9.97 6.95
C ALA A 232 4.07 9.96 8.45
N ILE A 233 2.85 9.62 8.86
CA ILE A 233 2.45 9.46 10.26
C ILE A 233 3.33 8.41 10.94
N GLY A 234 3.51 7.25 10.32
CA GLY A 234 4.38 6.19 10.85
C GLY A 234 5.84 6.62 10.94
N SER A 235 6.34 7.33 9.94
CA SER A 235 7.73 7.83 9.93
C SER A 235 7.98 8.86 11.00
N LEU A 236 7.07 9.80 11.22
CA LEU A 236 7.15 10.79 12.29
C LEU A 236 7.19 10.11 13.67
N LYS A 237 6.30 9.13 13.87
CA LYS A 237 6.27 8.34 15.12
C LYS A 237 7.62 7.67 15.38
N ALA A 238 8.18 6.97 14.38
CA ALA A 238 9.48 6.30 14.55
C ALA A 238 10.61 7.30 14.87
N PHE A 239 10.64 8.44 14.18
CA PHE A 239 11.65 9.46 14.36
C PHE A 239 11.59 10.09 15.76
N THR A 240 10.41 10.43 16.25
CA THR A 240 10.23 11.03 17.58
C THR A 240 10.50 10.02 18.71
N GLU A 241 10.10 8.77 18.57
CA GLU A 241 10.41 7.70 19.53
C GLU A 241 11.92 7.42 19.62
N ALA A 242 12.67 7.63 18.55
CA ALA A 242 14.14 7.51 18.54
C ALA A 242 14.85 8.70 19.19
N GLY A 243 14.15 9.80 19.50
CA GLY A 243 14.69 11.02 20.10
C GLY A 243 14.77 12.20 19.15
N GLY A 244 14.34 12.07 17.91
CA GLY A 244 14.22 13.17 16.95
C GLY A 244 13.16 14.20 17.37
N SER A 245 13.38 15.48 17.04
CA SER A 245 12.40 16.53 17.29
C SER A 245 11.44 16.66 16.10
N GLU A 246 10.15 16.84 16.38
CA GLU A 246 9.16 17.16 15.33
C GLU A 246 9.55 18.39 14.50
N SER A 247 10.27 19.36 15.11
CA SER A 247 10.77 20.53 14.38
C SER A 247 11.83 20.20 13.33
N ASN A 248 12.45 19.03 13.41
CA ASN A 248 13.42 18.51 12.44
C ASN A 248 12.83 17.44 11.53
N PHE A 249 11.52 17.28 11.54
CA PHE A 249 10.78 16.44 10.59
C PHE A 249 10.19 17.33 9.51
N PHE A 250 10.69 17.18 8.29
CA PHE A 250 10.35 18.04 7.14
C PHE A 250 9.57 17.24 6.12
N THR A 251 8.43 17.76 5.69
CA THR A 251 7.58 17.11 4.68
C THR A 251 7.79 17.77 3.32
N ALA A 252 8.27 16.99 2.36
CA ALA A 252 8.33 17.36 0.94
C ALA A 252 7.06 16.86 0.25
N ASP A 253 6.01 17.70 0.26
CA ASP A 253 4.72 17.35 -0.33
C ASP A 253 4.77 17.48 -1.86
N CYS A 254 4.59 16.33 -2.53
CA CYS A 254 4.63 16.22 -3.99
C CYS A 254 3.27 16.43 -4.68
N VAL A 255 2.23 16.87 -3.97
CA VAL A 255 0.90 17.11 -4.56
C VAL A 255 0.97 18.11 -5.71
N SER A 256 1.70 19.21 -5.54
CA SER A 256 1.82 20.26 -6.58
C SER A 256 2.92 20.01 -7.60
N THR A 257 3.93 19.22 -7.26
CA THR A 257 5.10 18.94 -8.11
C THR A 257 5.00 17.63 -8.87
N GLY A 258 4.14 16.72 -8.42
CA GLY A 258 3.90 15.41 -9.03
C GLY A 258 4.73 14.28 -8.46
N MET A 259 4.24 13.06 -8.66
CA MET A 259 4.84 11.80 -8.17
C MET A 259 5.92 11.26 -9.13
N SER A 260 6.78 12.11 -9.64
CA SER A 260 7.91 11.74 -10.50
C SER A 260 9.23 12.11 -9.84
N MET A 261 10.34 11.62 -10.39
CA MET A 261 11.68 12.01 -9.94
C MET A 261 11.85 13.54 -9.98
N GLN A 262 11.41 14.21 -11.05
CA GLN A 262 11.50 15.66 -11.15
C GLN A 262 10.64 16.36 -10.09
N GLY A 263 9.39 15.90 -9.90
CA GLY A 263 8.51 16.44 -8.87
C GLY A 263 9.08 16.27 -7.46
N GLY A 264 9.74 15.15 -7.20
CA GLY A 264 10.46 14.92 -5.95
C GLY A 264 11.65 15.86 -5.75
N LEU A 265 12.44 16.13 -6.79
CA LEU A 265 13.53 17.10 -6.76
C LEU A 265 13.01 18.51 -6.42
N ASP A 266 11.92 18.92 -7.09
CA ASP A 266 11.29 20.23 -6.90
C ASP A 266 10.71 20.41 -5.49
N ALA A 267 10.20 19.34 -4.89
CA ALA A 267 9.67 19.35 -3.52
C ALA A 267 10.77 19.31 -2.44
N ALA A 268 11.76 18.44 -2.59
CA ALA A 268 12.79 18.18 -1.57
C ALA A 268 13.92 19.22 -1.57
N GLY A 269 14.33 19.68 -2.77
CA GLY A 269 15.48 20.56 -2.92
C GLY A 269 15.41 21.86 -2.11
N PRO A 270 14.32 22.62 -2.14
CA PRO A 270 14.15 23.82 -1.33
C PRO A 270 14.26 23.55 0.18
N ILE A 271 13.69 22.44 0.68
CA ILE A 271 13.71 22.09 2.09
C ILE A 271 15.14 21.86 2.56
N VAL A 272 15.89 21.00 1.90
CA VAL A 272 17.28 20.69 2.30
C VAL A 272 18.16 21.92 2.21
N SER A 273 17.97 22.76 1.18
CA SER A 273 18.74 23.98 0.99
C SER A 273 18.45 25.07 2.04
N GLN A 274 17.22 25.09 2.60
CA GLN A 274 16.82 26.05 3.64
C GLN A 274 17.32 25.67 5.04
N HIS A 275 17.78 24.43 5.22
CA HIS A 275 18.28 23.91 6.50
C HIS A 275 19.76 23.54 6.45
N PRO A 276 20.67 24.50 6.16
CA PRO A 276 22.10 24.24 6.06
C PRO A 276 22.75 23.87 7.40
N GLU A 277 22.07 24.10 8.51
CA GLU A 277 22.45 23.67 9.86
C GLU A 277 22.33 22.15 10.06
N ILE A 278 21.41 21.49 9.37
CA ILE A 278 21.23 20.03 9.41
C ILE A 278 22.30 19.38 8.52
N LYS A 279 23.11 18.51 9.10
CA LYS A 279 24.21 17.82 8.40
C LYS A 279 23.97 16.32 8.24
N TYR A 280 23.03 15.77 8.99
CA TYR A 280 22.68 14.36 8.96
C TYR A 280 21.21 14.22 8.60
N TRP A 281 20.95 13.53 7.49
CA TRP A 281 19.58 13.42 6.97
C TRP A 281 19.14 11.98 6.88
N LEU A 282 17.95 11.72 7.38
CA LEU A 282 17.20 10.48 7.18
C LEU A 282 16.06 10.75 6.22
N CYS A 283 15.71 9.82 5.35
CA CYS A 283 14.62 10.02 4.42
C CYS A 283 13.78 8.75 4.23
N ASN A 284 12.46 8.93 4.23
CA ASN A 284 11.52 7.97 3.66
C ASN A 284 11.05 8.48 2.29
N GLY A 285 11.36 7.72 1.24
CA GLY A 285 11.14 8.09 -0.15
C GLY A 285 9.73 7.84 -0.69
N LEU A 286 8.75 7.36 0.12
CA LEU A 286 7.43 6.87 -0.31
C LEU A 286 7.51 5.69 -1.29
N PHE A 287 8.13 5.91 -2.44
CA PHE A 287 8.42 4.93 -3.50
C PHE A 287 9.67 5.35 -4.28
N ASP A 288 10.10 4.51 -5.21
CA ASP A 288 11.44 4.52 -5.79
C ASP A 288 11.83 5.86 -6.45
N ASP A 289 10.94 6.46 -7.25
CA ASP A 289 11.25 7.72 -7.95
C ASP A 289 11.49 8.87 -6.96
N LEU A 290 10.69 8.95 -5.90
CA LEU A 290 10.86 9.99 -4.88
C LEU A 290 12.07 9.71 -3.99
N ALA A 291 12.40 8.45 -3.75
CA ALA A 291 13.62 8.06 -3.04
C ALA A 291 14.87 8.47 -3.83
N GLN A 292 14.89 8.24 -5.14
CA GLN A 292 15.97 8.67 -6.01
C GLN A 292 16.10 10.20 -6.07
N ALA A 293 14.95 10.91 -6.07
CA ALA A 293 14.94 12.36 -6.01
C ALA A 293 15.60 12.87 -4.73
N ALA A 294 15.21 12.35 -3.58
CA ALA A 294 15.80 12.72 -2.28
C ALA A 294 17.30 12.42 -2.24
N ALA A 295 17.72 11.24 -2.70
CA ALA A 295 19.14 10.88 -2.78
C ALA A 295 19.93 11.85 -3.67
N SER A 296 19.35 12.24 -4.83
CA SER A 296 19.97 13.19 -5.73
C SER A 296 20.08 14.59 -5.11
N VAL A 297 19.10 15.02 -4.32
CA VAL A 297 19.18 16.29 -3.57
C VAL A 297 20.32 16.23 -2.55
N PHE A 298 20.44 15.15 -1.80
CA PHE A 298 21.53 14.98 -0.84
C PHE A 298 22.90 14.97 -1.53
N ASP A 299 23.03 14.32 -2.67
CA ASP A 299 24.26 14.32 -3.47
C ASP A 299 24.64 15.73 -3.95
N GLN A 300 23.70 16.47 -4.52
CA GLN A 300 23.90 17.85 -4.98
C GLN A 300 24.30 18.82 -3.86
N GLN A 301 23.86 18.52 -2.63
CA GLN A 301 24.23 19.33 -1.43
C GLN A 301 25.49 18.82 -0.73
N GLY A 302 26.14 17.78 -1.25
CA GLY A 302 27.34 17.18 -0.65
C GLY A 302 27.08 16.44 0.66
N LEU A 303 25.87 15.89 0.83
CA LEU A 303 25.39 15.22 2.03
C LEU A 303 25.35 13.69 1.88
N THR A 304 25.84 13.12 0.79
CA THR A 304 25.75 11.70 0.47
C THR A 304 26.23 10.81 1.61
N GLU A 305 27.41 11.14 2.20
CA GLU A 305 28.01 10.34 3.27
C GLU A 305 27.23 10.43 4.60
N THR A 306 26.49 11.52 4.80
CA THR A 306 25.78 11.82 6.06
C THR A 306 24.27 11.70 5.93
N SER A 307 23.79 11.03 4.88
CA SER A 307 22.36 10.79 4.68
C SER A 307 22.04 9.32 4.42
N ALA A 308 20.80 8.94 4.76
CA ALA A 308 20.26 7.63 4.43
C ALA A 308 18.86 7.79 3.86
N VAL A 309 18.62 7.12 2.74
CA VAL A 309 17.31 7.05 2.10
C VAL A 309 16.82 5.61 2.13
N CYS A 310 15.63 5.41 2.64
CA CYS A 310 14.91 4.14 2.52
C CYS A 310 13.56 4.35 1.84
N VAL A 311 13.02 3.30 1.30
CA VAL A 311 11.76 3.33 0.57
C VAL A 311 10.97 2.05 0.81
N PHE A 312 9.66 2.18 0.80
CA PHE A 312 8.75 1.06 0.67
C PHE A 312 8.43 0.90 -0.81
N GLY A 313 9.21 0.09 -1.49
CA GLY A 313 9.12 -0.07 -2.93
C GLY A 313 9.91 -1.29 -3.40
N GLY A 314 10.37 -1.28 -4.61
CA GLY A 314 11.10 -2.36 -5.26
C GLY A 314 10.72 -2.44 -6.73
N SER A 315 10.53 -1.27 -7.36
CA SER A 315 10.23 -1.19 -8.77
C SER A 315 11.39 -1.72 -9.62
N ALA A 316 11.15 -1.91 -10.91
CA ALA A 316 12.15 -2.37 -11.87
C ALA A 316 13.42 -1.50 -11.92
N LEU A 317 13.35 -0.24 -11.47
CA LEU A 317 14.51 0.67 -11.39
C LEU A 317 15.54 0.26 -10.32
N ILE A 318 15.09 -0.37 -9.23
CA ILE A 318 16.00 -0.86 -8.18
C ILE A 318 16.54 -2.27 -8.51
N GLN A 319 15.87 -2.98 -9.40
CA GLN A 319 16.28 -4.34 -9.80
C GLN A 319 17.34 -4.34 -10.91
N GLN A 320 17.72 -3.20 -11.46
CA GLN A 320 18.79 -3.02 -12.43
C GLN A 320 20.13 -2.71 -11.75
#